data_f7f38701ec8633c053884f97adc44a6d
#
_entry.id   f7f38701ec8633c053884f97adc44a6d
#
_cell.length_a   1.000
_cell.length_b   1.000
_cell.length_c   1.000
_cell.angle_alpha   90.00
_cell.angle_beta   90.00
_cell.angle_gamma   90.00
#
_symmetry.space_group_name_H-M   'P 1'
#
loop_
_entity.id
_entity.type
_entity.pdbx_description
1 polymer ?
#
loop_
_entity_poly.entity_id
_entity_poly.type
_entity_poly.pdbx_seq_one_letter_code
_entity_poly.pdbx_strand_id
1 'polypeptide(L)'
;CEACHGPGEAHVAANHNPVRRLTQRALGMDDTITNPATLQPVRSSQVCGHCHSVSILKEQHFDSWRDHGSPFKPGDDLQRSHLVIGVEDREAPELRRELRKNPNFFRSSFWPDGQVRLSGREFSGLRQSPCYTHGDEAKQIDCTSCHSMHVEGGKSSEAWRDDQLHDGMRGNLGCTQCHEEMSTPEGLQAHTHHAP
;
A
#
# COMPACT_ATOMS: atom_id res chain seq x y z
N CYS A 1 -4.85 -13.47 -4.29
CA CYS A 1 -4.48 -13.88 -2.92
C CYS A 1 -2.97 -13.78 -2.69
N GLU A 2 -2.14 -14.44 -3.52
CA GLU A 2 -0.69 -14.52 -3.27
C GLU A 2 0.04 -13.19 -3.32
N ALA A 3 -0.45 -12.22 -4.10
CA ALA A 3 0.13 -10.88 -4.14
C ALA A 3 0.08 -10.16 -2.78
N CYS A 4 -0.94 -10.44 -1.96
CA CYS A 4 -1.13 -9.81 -0.65
C CYS A 4 -0.76 -10.72 0.51
N HIS A 5 -0.86 -12.04 0.33
CA HIS A 5 -0.67 -13.03 1.40
C HIS A 5 0.62 -13.85 1.27
N GLY A 6 1.34 -13.72 0.17
CA GLY A 6 2.52 -14.51 -0.13
C GLY A 6 2.21 -15.86 -0.78
N PRO A 7 3.25 -16.67 -1.07
CA PRO A 7 3.11 -17.95 -1.75
C PRO A 7 2.19 -18.92 -1.00
N GLY A 8 1.19 -19.46 -1.68
CA GLY A 8 0.15 -20.27 -1.06
C GLY A 8 0.46 -21.78 -0.90
N GLU A 9 1.58 -22.26 -1.43
CA GLU A 9 1.91 -23.70 -1.42
C GLU A 9 1.93 -24.29 -0.01
N ALA A 10 2.66 -23.66 0.91
CA ALA A 10 2.73 -24.11 2.29
C ALA A 10 1.37 -24.03 3.01
N HIS A 11 0.60 -22.99 2.73
CA HIS A 11 -0.75 -22.81 3.25
C HIS A 11 -1.68 -23.95 2.79
N VAL A 12 -1.69 -24.24 1.50
CA VAL A 12 -2.49 -25.32 0.92
C VAL A 12 -2.09 -26.65 1.52
N ALA A 13 -0.79 -26.97 1.57
CA ALA A 13 -0.28 -28.21 2.14
C ALA A 13 -0.67 -28.36 3.63
N ALA A 14 -0.52 -27.30 4.43
CA ALA A 14 -0.91 -27.29 5.84
C ALA A 14 -2.40 -27.53 6.05
N ASN A 15 -3.25 -26.92 5.22
CA ASN A 15 -4.69 -26.99 5.33
C ASN A 15 -5.32 -28.27 4.73
N HIS A 16 -4.56 -29.10 4.05
CA HIS A 16 -4.97 -30.47 3.73
C HIS A 16 -5.19 -31.33 4.98
N ASN A 17 -4.47 -31.06 6.07
CA ASN A 17 -4.69 -31.73 7.35
C ASN A 17 -5.88 -31.07 8.08
N PRO A 18 -7.00 -31.79 8.29
CA PRO A 18 -8.20 -31.20 8.90
C PRO A 18 -8.01 -30.79 10.35
N VAL A 19 -7.15 -31.50 11.10
CA VAL A 19 -6.84 -31.16 12.50
C VAL A 19 -6.07 -29.84 12.55
N ARG A 20 -5.03 -29.69 11.73
CA ARG A 20 -4.24 -28.45 11.66
C ARG A 20 -5.11 -27.28 11.23
N ARG A 21 -5.94 -27.46 10.21
CA ARG A 21 -6.90 -26.44 9.75
C ARG A 21 -7.84 -25.98 10.85
N LEU A 22 -8.42 -26.90 11.62
CA LEU A 22 -9.30 -26.57 12.73
C LEU A 22 -8.53 -25.83 13.85
N THR A 23 -7.32 -26.27 14.17
CA THR A 23 -6.48 -25.65 15.19
C THR A 23 -6.09 -24.23 14.79
N GLN A 24 -5.61 -24.01 13.57
CA GLN A 24 -5.27 -22.69 13.05
C GLN A 24 -6.47 -21.75 13.08
N ARG A 25 -7.65 -22.23 12.66
CA ARG A 25 -8.89 -21.48 12.70
C ARG A 25 -9.32 -21.13 14.13
N ALA A 26 -9.21 -22.05 15.06
CA ALA A 26 -9.57 -21.83 16.46
C ALA A 26 -8.63 -20.84 17.15
N LEU A 27 -7.35 -20.85 16.81
CA LEU A 27 -6.34 -19.94 17.36
C LEU A 27 -6.25 -18.62 16.63
N GLY A 28 -6.92 -18.46 15.47
CA GLY A 28 -6.82 -17.27 14.62
C GLY A 28 -5.40 -17.05 14.05
N MET A 29 -4.57 -18.10 13.98
CA MET A 29 -3.17 -18.01 13.58
C MET A 29 -2.90 -18.96 12.42
N ASP A 30 -2.30 -18.42 11.36
CA ASP A 30 -1.77 -19.18 10.25
C ASP A 30 -0.35 -18.67 9.95
N ASP A 31 0.66 -19.48 10.26
CA ASP A 31 2.08 -19.18 10.08
C ASP A 31 2.57 -19.42 8.65
N THR A 32 1.70 -19.91 7.76
CA THR A 32 2.05 -20.29 6.40
C THR A 32 1.75 -19.22 5.36
N ILE A 33 1.01 -18.18 5.75
CA ILE A 33 0.72 -17.00 4.92
C ILE A 33 0.82 -15.73 5.77
N THR A 34 1.04 -14.60 5.12
CA THR A 34 1.01 -13.30 5.76
C THR A 34 -0.43 -12.75 5.76
N ASN A 35 -0.90 -12.26 6.92
CA ASN A 35 -2.12 -11.45 6.99
C ASN A 35 -1.72 -9.97 7.10
N PRO A 36 -1.91 -9.15 6.07
CA PRO A 36 -1.54 -7.73 6.10
C PRO A 36 -2.15 -6.95 7.26
N ALA A 37 -3.38 -7.28 7.68
CA ALA A 37 -4.06 -6.62 8.79
C ALA A 37 -3.42 -6.86 10.17
N THR A 38 -2.51 -7.83 10.30
CA THR A 38 -1.79 -8.11 11.55
C THR A 38 -0.37 -7.55 11.55
N LEU A 39 0.05 -6.94 10.46
CA LEU A 39 1.36 -6.31 10.34
C LEU A 39 1.34 -4.90 10.97
N GLN A 40 2.51 -4.40 11.32
CA GLN A 40 2.70 -2.98 11.62
C GLN A 40 2.23 -2.13 10.42
N PRO A 41 1.63 -0.94 10.63
CA PRO A 41 1.03 -0.12 9.57
C PRO A 41 1.95 0.12 8.37
N VAL A 42 3.25 0.36 8.62
CA VAL A 42 4.25 0.52 7.56
C VAL A 42 4.37 -0.73 6.71
N ARG A 43 4.45 -1.90 7.33
CA ARG A 43 4.59 -3.19 6.61
C ARG A 43 3.30 -3.57 5.90
N SER A 44 2.16 -3.33 6.53
CA SER A 44 0.84 -3.49 5.93
C SER A 44 0.72 -2.67 4.65
N SER A 45 1.03 -1.38 4.72
CA SER A 45 1.01 -0.49 3.54
C SER A 45 1.99 -0.90 2.45
N GLN A 46 3.16 -1.44 2.80
CA GLN A 46 4.16 -1.90 1.82
C GLN A 46 3.68 -3.09 0.99
N VAL A 47 2.77 -3.90 1.51
CA VAL A 47 2.12 -4.98 0.73
C VAL A 47 1.37 -4.38 -0.47
N CYS A 48 0.59 -3.34 -0.24
CA CYS A 48 -0.10 -2.61 -1.30
C CYS A 48 0.88 -1.81 -2.15
N GLY A 49 1.84 -1.15 -1.49
CA GLY A 49 2.86 -0.31 -2.11
C GLY A 49 3.75 -1.04 -3.12
N HIS A 50 3.91 -2.36 -3.00
CA HIS A 50 4.62 -3.16 -3.99
C HIS A 50 4.06 -2.98 -5.42
N CYS A 51 2.73 -2.84 -5.54
CA CYS A 51 2.06 -2.56 -6.81
C CYS A 51 1.61 -1.09 -6.94
N HIS A 52 1.25 -0.44 -5.82
CA HIS A 52 0.65 0.89 -5.77
C HIS A 52 1.65 2.01 -5.46
N SER A 53 2.91 1.87 -5.88
CA SER A 53 3.93 2.91 -5.78
C SER A 53 4.55 3.27 -7.11
N VAL A 54 5.10 4.48 -7.19
CA VAL A 54 6.12 4.81 -8.18
C VAL A 54 7.43 4.21 -7.66
N SER A 55 7.86 3.10 -8.23
CA SER A 55 9.05 2.39 -7.74
C SER A 55 9.83 1.71 -8.84
N ILE A 56 11.08 1.42 -8.57
CA ILE A 56 11.94 0.59 -9.41
C ILE A 56 12.55 -0.53 -8.58
N LEU A 57 12.73 -1.69 -9.21
CA LEU A 57 13.51 -2.77 -8.64
C LEU A 57 14.98 -2.36 -8.57
N LYS A 58 15.63 -2.62 -7.44
CA LYS A 58 17.07 -2.38 -7.29
C LYS A 58 17.88 -3.34 -8.15
N GLU A 59 18.95 -2.85 -8.76
CA GLU A 59 19.72 -3.58 -9.77
C GLU A 59 20.24 -4.94 -9.29
N GLN A 60 20.65 -5.01 -8.03
CA GLN A 60 21.14 -6.24 -7.39
C GLN A 60 20.11 -7.39 -7.37
N HIS A 61 18.84 -7.10 -7.62
CA HIS A 61 17.75 -8.09 -7.63
C HIS A 61 17.30 -8.49 -9.04
N PHE A 62 17.87 -7.92 -10.11
CA PHE A 62 17.41 -8.18 -11.47
C PHE A 62 17.52 -9.64 -11.90
N ASP A 63 18.64 -10.27 -11.59
CA ASP A 63 18.85 -11.67 -11.95
C ASP A 63 17.92 -12.58 -11.16
N SER A 64 17.82 -12.37 -9.85
CA SER A 64 16.90 -13.12 -9.01
C SER A 64 15.43 -12.92 -9.42
N TRP A 65 15.05 -11.70 -9.79
CA TRP A 65 13.69 -11.42 -10.26
C TRP A 65 13.37 -12.15 -11.56
N ARG A 66 14.31 -12.19 -12.49
CA ARG A 66 14.13 -12.90 -13.77
C ARG A 66 13.96 -14.41 -13.57
N ASP A 67 14.70 -14.98 -12.63
CA ASP A 67 14.77 -16.44 -12.46
C ASP A 67 13.72 -16.97 -11.46
N HIS A 68 13.32 -16.15 -10.48
CA HIS A 68 12.49 -16.57 -9.34
C HIS A 68 11.27 -15.66 -9.08
N GLY A 69 11.06 -14.62 -9.88
CA GLY A 69 9.97 -13.65 -9.69
C GLY A 69 10.31 -12.58 -8.65
N SER A 70 9.27 -11.91 -8.10
CA SER A 70 9.46 -10.78 -7.19
C SER A 70 10.27 -11.15 -5.96
N PRO A 71 11.34 -10.40 -5.65
CA PRO A 71 12.11 -10.60 -4.41
C PRO A 71 11.37 -10.10 -3.16
N PHE A 72 10.33 -9.28 -3.33
CA PHE A 72 9.49 -8.83 -2.22
C PHE A 72 8.45 -9.88 -1.87
N LYS A 73 8.32 -10.16 -0.58
CA LYS A 73 7.23 -10.98 -0.04
C LYS A 73 6.42 -10.13 0.94
N PRO A 74 5.10 -10.30 0.99
CA PRO A 74 4.25 -9.65 1.98
C PRO A 74 4.80 -9.79 3.41
N GLY A 75 4.94 -8.66 4.12
CA GLY A 75 5.57 -8.60 5.44
C GLY A 75 7.05 -8.21 5.43
N ASP A 76 7.75 -8.34 4.30
CA ASP A 76 9.12 -7.86 4.16
C ASP A 76 9.18 -6.32 4.11
N ASP A 77 10.40 -5.79 4.20
CA ASP A 77 10.67 -4.39 3.88
C ASP A 77 10.78 -4.21 2.36
N LEU A 78 9.80 -3.52 1.78
CA LEU A 78 9.79 -3.22 0.36
C LEU A 78 11.07 -2.48 -0.07
N GLN A 79 11.62 -1.64 0.80
CA GLN A 79 12.83 -0.87 0.50
C GLN A 79 14.10 -1.72 0.40
N ARG A 80 14.07 -2.98 0.83
CA ARG A 80 15.22 -3.89 0.60
C ARG A 80 15.39 -4.21 -0.88
N SER A 81 14.29 -4.38 -1.60
CA SER A 81 14.30 -4.80 -3.00
C SER A 81 13.94 -3.69 -3.99
N HIS A 82 13.15 -2.71 -3.57
CA HIS A 82 12.67 -1.63 -4.41
C HIS A 82 13.09 -0.27 -3.87
N LEU A 83 13.36 0.67 -4.76
CA LEU A 83 13.38 2.10 -4.46
C LEU A 83 11.97 2.63 -4.73
N VAL A 84 11.25 2.99 -3.68
CA VAL A 84 9.99 3.72 -3.79
C VAL A 84 10.32 5.20 -3.93
N ILE A 85 9.90 5.79 -5.04
CA ILE A 85 10.40 7.08 -5.52
C ILE A 85 9.45 8.19 -5.04
N GLY A 86 10.05 9.24 -4.52
CA GLY A 86 9.48 10.56 -4.29
C GLY A 86 10.23 11.62 -5.08
N VAL A 87 9.78 12.88 -5.02
CA VAL A 87 10.46 14.00 -5.71
C VAL A 87 11.83 14.30 -5.13
N GLU A 88 12.05 13.95 -3.88
CA GLU A 88 13.32 14.05 -3.16
C GLU A 88 14.41 13.13 -3.76
N ASP A 89 14.00 12.06 -4.44
CA ASP A 89 14.93 11.06 -4.99
C ASP A 89 15.48 11.44 -6.38
N ARG A 90 15.25 12.66 -6.88
CA ARG A 90 15.66 13.09 -8.23
C ARG A 90 17.12 12.85 -8.54
N GLU A 91 17.98 13.02 -7.55
CA GLU A 91 19.43 12.84 -7.68
C GLU A 91 19.91 11.44 -7.27
N ALA A 92 18.99 10.53 -6.93
CA ALA A 92 19.35 9.19 -6.50
C ALA A 92 20.12 8.45 -7.60
N PRO A 93 21.30 7.87 -7.26
CA PRO A 93 22.13 7.17 -8.25
C PRO A 93 21.38 6.04 -8.98
N GLU A 94 20.48 5.37 -8.29
CA GLU A 94 19.66 4.26 -8.79
C GLU A 94 18.73 4.70 -9.92
N LEU A 95 18.32 5.98 -9.94
CA LEU A 95 17.44 6.53 -10.98
C LEU A 95 18.17 6.96 -12.25
N ARG A 96 19.48 7.09 -12.23
CA ARG A 96 20.24 7.62 -13.38
C ARG A 96 19.99 6.87 -14.66
N ARG A 97 19.87 5.54 -14.58
CA ARG A 97 19.58 4.72 -15.74
C ARG A 97 18.17 4.97 -16.25
N GLU A 98 17.19 5.05 -15.38
CA GLU A 98 15.80 5.29 -15.74
C GLU A 98 15.58 6.69 -16.30
N LEU A 99 16.21 7.70 -15.70
CA LEU A 99 16.16 9.09 -16.18
C LEU A 99 16.81 9.27 -17.56
N ARG A 100 17.85 8.48 -17.89
CA ARG A 100 18.41 8.49 -19.24
C ARG A 100 17.43 7.94 -20.28
N LYS A 101 16.62 6.93 -19.91
CA LYS A 101 15.59 6.36 -20.80
C LYS A 101 14.36 7.26 -20.90
N ASN A 102 13.97 7.86 -19.78
CA ASN A 102 12.81 8.72 -19.68
C ASN A 102 13.16 10.03 -18.94
N PRO A 103 13.68 11.05 -19.66
CA PRO A 103 14.01 12.35 -19.05
C PRO A 103 12.81 13.07 -18.44
N ASN A 104 11.59 12.73 -18.85
CA ASN A 104 10.35 13.31 -18.33
C ASN A 104 9.75 12.51 -17.18
N PHE A 105 10.45 11.54 -16.61
CA PHE A 105 9.96 10.63 -15.58
C PHE A 105 9.25 11.38 -14.43
N PHE A 106 9.96 12.34 -13.81
CA PHE A 106 9.38 13.08 -12.70
C PHE A 106 8.18 13.95 -13.12
N ARG A 107 8.28 14.63 -14.24
CA ARG A 107 7.17 15.45 -14.77
C ARG A 107 5.93 14.64 -15.10
N SER A 108 6.10 13.41 -15.56
CA SER A 108 4.97 12.51 -15.87
C SER A 108 4.40 11.82 -14.63
N SER A 109 5.20 11.65 -13.57
CA SER A 109 4.83 10.88 -12.39
C SER A 109 4.37 11.73 -11.21
N PHE A 110 4.82 12.99 -11.14
CA PHE A 110 4.55 13.88 -10.01
C PHE A 110 4.12 15.27 -10.46
N TRP A 111 3.30 15.90 -9.65
CA TRP A 111 3.00 17.31 -9.76
C TRP A 111 4.18 18.15 -9.27
N PRO A 112 4.23 19.49 -9.59
CA PRO A 112 5.32 20.35 -9.15
C PRO A 112 5.49 20.45 -7.64
N ASP A 113 4.43 20.25 -6.88
CA ASP A 113 4.40 20.24 -5.41
C ASP A 113 4.86 18.90 -4.80
N GLY A 114 5.18 17.90 -5.63
CA GLY A 114 5.66 16.61 -5.20
C GLY A 114 4.58 15.54 -5.04
N GLN A 115 3.32 15.90 -5.17
CA GLN A 115 2.25 14.92 -5.10
C GLN A 115 2.28 13.98 -6.30
N VAL A 116 1.92 12.71 -6.06
CA VAL A 116 1.86 11.71 -7.13
C VAL A 116 0.75 12.05 -8.13
N ARG A 117 1.08 12.00 -9.41
CA ARG A 117 0.17 12.35 -10.51
C ARG A 117 -0.52 11.13 -11.13
N LEU A 118 0.03 9.95 -10.89
CA LEU A 118 -0.42 8.70 -11.52
C LEU A 118 -1.45 8.00 -10.65
N SER A 119 -2.61 7.70 -11.23
CA SER A 119 -3.58 6.78 -10.62
C SER A 119 -2.95 5.39 -10.43
N GLY A 120 -3.33 4.70 -9.37
CA GLY A 120 -2.76 3.40 -9.02
C GLY A 120 -1.35 3.50 -8.39
N ARG A 121 -0.95 4.68 -7.90
CA ARG A 121 0.35 4.92 -7.24
C ARG A 121 0.20 5.64 -5.89
N GLU A 122 -0.90 5.41 -5.24
CA GLU A 122 -1.37 6.10 -4.03
C GLU A 122 -0.39 5.94 -2.85
N PHE A 123 0.33 4.81 -2.76
CA PHE A 123 1.31 4.60 -1.71
C PHE A 123 2.45 5.63 -1.74
N SER A 124 2.85 6.10 -2.93
CA SER A 124 3.85 7.17 -3.03
C SER A 124 3.36 8.48 -2.43
N GLY A 125 2.06 8.78 -2.52
CA GLY A 125 1.44 9.94 -1.86
C GLY A 125 1.24 9.70 -0.36
N LEU A 126 0.73 8.54 0.03
CA LEU A 126 0.52 8.17 1.44
C LEU A 126 1.79 8.32 2.28
N ARG A 127 2.93 7.87 1.77
CA ARG A 127 4.23 8.00 2.44
C ARG A 127 4.61 9.43 2.83
N GLN A 128 4.10 10.42 2.13
CA GLN A 128 4.38 11.84 2.37
C GLN A 128 3.34 12.47 3.30
N SER A 129 2.24 11.78 3.57
CA SER A 129 1.19 12.33 4.41
C SER A 129 1.59 12.38 5.89
N PRO A 130 1.22 13.44 6.62
CA PRO A 130 1.44 13.52 8.06
C PRO A 130 0.80 12.36 8.84
N CYS A 131 -0.36 11.87 8.39
CA CYS A 131 -1.06 10.73 9.00
C CYS A 131 -0.23 9.43 8.95
N TYR A 132 0.64 9.30 7.96
CA TYR A 132 1.54 8.16 7.83
C TYR A 132 2.88 8.39 8.52
N THR A 133 3.41 9.63 8.47
CA THR A 133 4.78 9.92 8.92
C THR A 133 4.90 10.34 10.38
N HIS A 134 3.86 10.96 10.95
CA HIS A 134 3.89 11.56 12.29
C HIS A 134 2.95 10.90 13.30
N GLY A 135 2.15 9.92 12.89
CA GLY A 135 1.34 9.14 13.82
C GLY A 135 2.24 8.31 14.75
N ASP A 136 1.95 8.28 16.05
CA ASP A 136 2.42 7.18 16.88
C ASP A 136 1.86 5.85 16.32
N GLU A 137 2.46 4.71 16.66
CA GLU A 137 2.04 3.41 16.10
C GLU A 137 0.52 3.15 16.22
N ALA A 138 -0.15 3.74 17.22
CA ALA A 138 -1.59 3.56 17.46
C ALA A 138 -2.46 4.44 16.53
N LYS A 139 -1.88 5.50 15.97
CA LYS A 139 -2.60 6.50 15.15
C LYS A 139 -2.10 6.54 13.70
N GLN A 140 -1.04 5.81 13.41
CA GLN A 140 -0.53 5.72 12.04
C GLN A 140 -1.52 4.99 11.16
N ILE A 141 -1.96 5.65 10.07
CA ILE A 141 -2.85 5.02 9.11
C ILE A 141 -2.07 4.16 8.12
N ASP A 142 -2.73 3.12 7.65
CA ASP A 142 -2.30 2.29 6.53
C ASP A 142 -3.40 2.19 5.47
N CYS A 143 -3.15 1.46 4.40
CA CYS A 143 -4.15 1.30 3.33
C CYS A 143 -5.44 0.64 3.85
N THR A 144 -5.32 -0.30 4.79
CA THR A 144 -6.48 -1.03 5.35
C THR A 144 -7.28 -0.20 6.34
N SER A 145 -6.79 0.97 6.76
CA SER A 145 -7.57 1.93 7.55
C SER A 145 -8.78 2.48 6.78
N CYS A 146 -8.67 2.54 5.45
CA CYS A 146 -9.73 3.04 4.57
C CYS A 146 -10.26 1.97 3.61
N HIS A 147 -9.46 0.96 3.25
CA HIS A 147 -9.80 -0.01 2.23
C HIS A 147 -10.10 -1.39 2.80
N SER A 148 -11.16 -2.02 2.27
CA SER A 148 -11.49 -3.44 2.48
C SER A 148 -11.10 -4.24 1.26
N MET A 149 -10.15 -5.17 1.42
CA MET A 149 -9.66 -6.02 0.31
C MET A 149 -10.47 -7.28 0.11
N HIS A 150 -11.45 -7.54 0.98
CA HIS A 150 -12.40 -8.63 0.87
C HIS A 150 -13.81 -8.10 0.98
N VAL A 151 -14.75 -8.77 0.31
CA VAL A 151 -16.17 -8.42 0.42
C VAL A 151 -16.62 -8.55 1.87
N GLU A 152 -17.03 -7.46 2.48
CA GLU A 152 -17.60 -7.44 3.82
C GLU A 152 -19.02 -7.99 3.82
N GLY A 153 -19.43 -8.57 4.95
CA GLY A 153 -20.75 -9.18 5.10
C GLY A 153 -21.87 -8.18 4.77
N GLY A 154 -22.75 -8.55 3.85
CA GLY A 154 -23.90 -7.74 3.44
C GLY A 154 -23.68 -6.88 2.19
N LYS A 155 -22.45 -6.66 1.73
CA LYS A 155 -22.19 -5.97 0.46
C LYS A 155 -22.31 -6.94 -0.72
N SER A 156 -22.85 -6.47 -1.85
CA SER A 156 -22.72 -7.21 -3.10
C SER A 156 -21.27 -7.12 -3.58
N SER A 157 -20.79 -8.14 -4.28
CA SER A 157 -19.44 -8.11 -4.87
C SER A 157 -19.26 -6.99 -5.89
N GLU A 158 -20.35 -6.52 -6.50
CA GLU A 158 -20.36 -5.43 -7.45
C GLU A 158 -20.17 -4.07 -6.75
N ALA A 159 -20.93 -3.82 -5.67
CA ALA A 159 -20.79 -2.61 -4.86
C ALA A 159 -19.39 -2.52 -4.21
N TRP A 160 -18.82 -3.65 -3.78
CA TRP A 160 -17.48 -3.67 -3.23
C TRP A 160 -16.41 -3.36 -4.29
N ARG A 161 -16.56 -3.87 -5.52
CA ARG A 161 -15.59 -3.60 -6.61
C ARG A 161 -15.54 -2.14 -7.04
N ASP A 162 -16.60 -1.40 -6.80
CA ASP A 162 -16.70 0.00 -7.22
C ASP A 162 -15.63 0.87 -6.54
N ASP A 163 -15.40 0.70 -5.24
CA ASP A 163 -14.46 1.55 -4.50
C ASP A 163 -13.54 0.81 -3.52
N GLN A 164 -13.88 -0.43 -3.13
CA GLN A 164 -13.13 -1.21 -2.14
C GLN A 164 -12.91 -0.47 -0.81
N LEU A 165 -13.81 0.43 -0.44
CA LEU A 165 -13.73 1.23 0.77
C LEU A 165 -14.55 0.59 1.90
N HIS A 166 -14.11 0.78 3.13
CA HIS A 166 -14.94 0.56 4.31
C HIS A 166 -16.13 1.51 4.32
N ASP A 167 -17.19 1.13 5.04
CA ASP A 167 -18.35 1.99 5.24
C ASP A 167 -17.92 3.30 5.90
N GLY A 168 -18.43 4.42 5.37
CA GLY A 168 -18.10 5.74 5.86
C GLY A 168 -16.77 6.33 5.36
N MET A 169 -15.99 5.63 4.52
CA MET A 169 -14.71 6.12 3.98
C MET A 169 -14.84 6.80 2.61
N ARG A 170 -16.07 7.02 2.12
CA ARG A 170 -16.29 7.62 0.80
C ARG A 170 -16.14 9.16 0.87
N GLY A 171 -15.34 9.71 -0.07
CA GLY A 171 -15.12 11.14 -0.20
C GLY A 171 -14.52 11.77 1.06
N ASN A 172 -14.95 12.95 1.42
CA ASN A 172 -14.44 13.68 2.59
C ASN A 172 -14.73 13.00 3.94
N LEU A 173 -15.68 12.07 3.99
CA LEU A 173 -16.00 11.33 5.20
C LEU A 173 -14.78 10.54 5.73
N GLY A 174 -13.92 10.06 4.84
CA GLY A 174 -12.68 9.40 5.25
C GLY A 174 -11.76 10.28 6.09
N CYS A 175 -11.74 11.59 5.82
CA CYS A 175 -10.93 12.56 6.56
C CYS A 175 -11.64 13.05 7.84
N THR A 176 -12.92 13.35 7.74
CA THR A 176 -13.68 14.01 8.81
C THR A 176 -14.01 13.09 9.98
N GLN A 177 -13.85 11.78 9.84
CA GLN A 177 -13.93 10.85 10.96
C GLN A 177 -12.83 11.07 12.02
N CYS A 178 -11.66 11.53 11.60
CA CYS A 178 -10.53 11.82 12.49
C CYS A 178 -10.33 13.35 12.67
N HIS A 179 -10.78 14.14 11.71
CA HIS A 179 -10.60 15.58 11.64
C HIS A 179 -11.95 16.30 11.54
N GLU A 180 -12.68 16.36 12.67
CA GLU A 180 -14.01 16.97 12.72
C GLU A 180 -13.99 18.44 12.30
N GLU A 181 -12.91 19.15 12.62
CA GLU A 181 -12.69 20.56 12.22
C GLU A 181 -12.63 20.75 10.69
N MET A 182 -12.32 19.71 9.93
CA MET A 182 -12.34 19.73 8.47
C MET A 182 -13.72 19.48 7.86
N SER A 183 -14.74 19.30 8.68
CA SER A 183 -16.11 19.06 8.19
C SER A 183 -16.74 20.30 7.56
N THR A 184 -16.14 21.49 7.74
CA THR A 184 -16.57 22.74 7.10
C THR A 184 -15.85 22.96 5.76
N PRO A 185 -16.47 23.69 4.80
CA PRO A 185 -15.81 24.04 3.54
C PRO A 185 -14.49 24.78 3.74
N GLU A 186 -14.42 25.66 4.74
CA GLU A 186 -13.23 26.45 5.07
C GLU A 186 -12.12 25.54 5.63
N GLY A 187 -12.47 24.58 6.49
CA GLY A 187 -11.52 23.61 7.04
C GLY A 187 -10.91 22.73 5.95
N LEU A 188 -11.72 22.24 5.02
CA LEU A 188 -11.24 21.46 3.87
C LEU A 188 -10.34 22.31 2.96
N GLN A 189 -10.72 23.54 2.66
CA GLN A 189 -9.92 24.44 1.84
C GLN A 189 -8.57 24.78 2.48
N ALA A 190 -8.53 24.96 3.79
CA ALA A 190 -7.29 25.23 4.52
C ALA A 190 -6.34 24.02 4.53
N HIS A 191 -6.89 22.80 4.41
CA HIS A 191 -6.11 21.58 4.40
C HIS A 191 -5.55 21.21 3.01
N THR A 192 -6.26 21.57 1.95
CA THR A 192 -5.83 21.28 0.58
C THR A 192 -4.89 22.34 0.06
N HIS A 193 -3.64 21.99 -0.14
CA HIS A 193 -2.65 22.85 -0.80
C HIS A 193 -2.73 22.82 -2.33
N HIS A 194 -3.69 22.08 -2.88
CA HIS A 194 -3.93 22.03 -4.31
C HIS A 194 -4.85 23.18 -4.73
N ALA A 195 -4.28 24.10 -5.49
CA ALA A 195 -5.11 24.94 -6.35
C ALA A 195 -5.62 24.05 -7.49
N PRO A 196 -6.94 24.01 -7.75
CA PRO A 196 -7.50 23.26 -8.87
C PRO A 196 -7.03 23.78 -10.22
#